data_e65c5c35815ca43f8cc6bbb5c7b77f38
#
_entry.id   e65c5c35815ca43f8cc6bbb5c7b77f38
#
_cell.length_a   1.000
_cell.length_b   1.000
_cell.length_c   1.000
_cell.angle_alpha   90.00
_cell.angle_beta   90.00
_cell.angle_gamma   90.00
#
_symmetry.space_group_name_H-M   'P 1'
#
loop_
_entity.id
_entity.type
_entity.pdbx_description
1 polymer ?
#
loop_
_entity_poly.entity_id
_entity_poly.type
_entity_poly.pdbx_seq_one_letter_code
_entity_poly.pdbx_strand_id
1 'polypeptide(L)'
;LRFHRRAFSWAPLVQRSHVPPAASAMPFLGSISERSAASVVWEQQFSPFELAFLQGHRVGKVMLLPGTCYIEMARAAVRQQHGSVGFVLANVHFQTIMFLDEVSWRGAPIVRLRLDTDGAQITITSRLEDGAWDTHAHMGLELRPGGAAAARLDPAEVQARCPEHVAGDVFYGSTGNDYRGEFRALAEGWGGGGAGETLGRVEYAHAETAHVHLRSCAWLDACTHPAIWWVEHKRRPFYAAAVRSYHILAMDVSANRELWSHLTVPDPASGTGDLSYFDASLAPLARIEGSKSGYFETGWL
;
A
#
# COMPACT_ATOMS: atom_id res chain seq x y z
N LEU A 1 22.55 -4.14 39.60
CA LEU A 1 22.48 -3.55 38.25
C LEU A 1 22.95 -2.10 38.34
N ARG A 2 24.16 -1.76 37.88
CA ARG A 2 24.66 -0.39 37.76
C ARG A 2 24.15 0.19 36.45
N PHE A 3 23.24 1.18 36.54
CA PHE A 3 22.84 1.99 35.38
C PHE A 3 23.94 3.00 35.09
N HIS A 4 24.65 2.85 33.99
CA HIS A 4 25.51 3.89 33.45
C HIS A 4 24.66 4.92 32.71
N ARG A 5 24.36 6.06 33.29
CA ARG A 5 23.82 7.22 32.56
C ARG A 5 24.93 7.73 31.63
N ARG A 6 24.81 7.45 30.32
CA ARG A 6 25.55 8.19 29.32
C ARG A 6 24.83 9.51 29.08
N ALA A 7 25.53 10.60 29.32
CA ALA A 7 25.06 11.92 28.92
C ALA A 7 25.03 11.93 27.38
N PHE A 8 23.84 12.04 26.81
CA PHE A 8 23.70 12.33 25.38
C PHE A 8 23.95 13.82 25.20
N SER A 9 25.03 14.18 24.56
CA SER A 9 25.25 15.51 24.04
C SER A 9 24.29 15.66 22.85
N TRP A 10 23.28 16.53 23.00
CA TRP A 10 22.46 16.95 21.89
C TRP A 10 23.34 17.74 20.94
N ALA A 11 23.77 17.14 19.82
CA ALA A 11 24.33 17.91 18.73
C ALA A 11 23.28 18.95 18.32
N PRO A 12 23.68 20.24 18.16
CA PRO A 12 22.75 21.25 17.70
C PRO A 12 22.17 20.73 16.37
N LEU A 13 20.84 20.68 16.28
CA LEU A 13 20.13 20.44 15.03
C LEU A 13 20.67 21.45 14.04
N VAL A 14 21.56 21.03 13.16
CA VAL A 14 21.89 21.79 11.98
C VAL A 14 20.58 21.82 11.19
N GLN A 15 19.83 22.91 11.35
CA GLN A 15 18.76 23.26 10.43
C GLN A 15 19.41 23.42 9.06
N ARG A 16 19.57 22.32 8.33
CA ARG A 16 19.66 22.41 6.89
C ARG A 16 18.34 23.06 6.48
N SER A 17 18.44 24.25 5.92
CA SER A 17 17.31 24.95 5.32
C SER A 17 16.75 24.00 4.23
N HIS A 18 15.78 23.16 4.65
CA HIS A 18 14.94 22.46 3.70
C HIS A 18 14.14 23.54 2.97
N VAL A 19 14.61 23.89 1.79
CA VAL A 19 13.69 24.37 0.77
C VAL A 19 12.74 23.19 0.57
N PRO A 20 11.45 23.29 0.92
CA PRO A 20 10.52 22.21 0.63
C PRO A 20 10.65 21.95 -0.86
N PRO A 21 10.85 20.71 -1.33
CA PRO A 21 10.78 20.45 -2.75
C PRO A 21 9.46 21.03 -3.23
N ALA A 22 9.52 21.88 -4.26
CA ALA A 22 8.36 22.49 -4.87
C ALA A 22 7.34 21.38 -5.01
N ALA A 23 6.16 21.54 -4.37
CA ALA A 23 5.20 20.49 -4.09
C ALA A 23 5.09 19.56 -5.29
N SER A 24 5.78 18.42 -5.20
CA SER A 24 5.83 17.46 -6.30
C SER A 24 4.40 17.01 -6.51
N ALA A 25 3.91 17.08 -7.75
CA ALA A 25 2.60 16.55 -8.09
C ALA A 25 2.48 15.05 -7.75
N MET A 26 3.60 14.41 -7.38
CA MET A 26 3.72 12.99 -7.06
C MET A 26 4.63 12.77 -5.84
N PRO A 27 4.13 12.98 -4.62
CA PRO A 27 4.95 13.05 -3.40
C PRO A 27 5.67 11.75 -3.04
N PHE A 28 5.24 10.59 -3.57
CA PHE A 28 5.92 9.32 -3.37
C PHE A 28 7.04 9.03 -4.39
N LEU A 29 7.11 9.77 -5.49
CA LEU A 29 8.05 9.46 -6.56
C LEU A 29 9.35 10.28 -6.45
N GLY A 30 9.27 11.50 -5.93
CA GLY A 30 10.42 12.42 -5.87
C GLY A 30 10.79 12.99 -7.24
N SER A 31 12.10 13.20 -7.46
CA SER A 31 12.63 13.77 -8.69
C SER A 31 13.42 12.73 -9.49
N ILE A 32 13.49 12.93 -10.82
CA ILE A 32 14.34 12.09 -11.66
C ILE A 32 15.80 12.39 -11.31
N SER A 33 16.51 11.37 -10.83
CA SER A 33 17.93 11.43 -10.53
C SER A 33 18.80 10.94 -11.70
N GLU A 34 18.25 10.02 -12.51
CA GLU A 34 18.95 9.44 -13.66
C GLU A 34 17.96 9.14 -14.78
N ARG A 35 18.37 9.39 -16.02
CA ARG A 35 17.61 9.03 -17.22
C ARG A 35 18.55 8.58 -18.33
N SER A 36 18.25 7.40 -18.87
CA SER A 36 18.94 6.83 -20.03
C SER A 36 17.93 6.28 -21.03
N ALA A 37 18.40 5.73 -22.15
CA ALA A 37 17.54 5.02 -23.09
C ALA A 37 16.98 3.73 -22.47
N ALA A 38 17.71 3.10 -21.55
CA ALA A 38 17.36 1.82 -20.96
C ALA A 38 16.60 1.93 -19.63
N SER A 39 16.65 3.09 -18.94
CA SER A 39 16.01 3.24 -17.63
C SER A 39 15.76 4.68 -17.23
N VAL A 40 14.77 4.85 -16.35
CA VAL A 40 14.53 6.11 -15.64
C VAL A 40 14.54 5.79 -14.13
N VAL A 41 15.22 6.65 -13.38
CA VAL A 41 15.38 6.51 -11.93
C VAL A 41 14.85 7.78 -11.25
N TRP A 42 14.01 7.58 -10.25
CA TRP A 42 13.54 8.62 -9.35
C TRP A 42 14.11 8.38 -7.96
N GLU A 43 14.41 9.46 -7.28
CA GLU A 43 14.88 9.42 -5.89
C GLU A 43 14.21 10.49 -5.06
N GLN A 44 13.98 10.15 -3.80
CA GLN A 44 13.55 11.10 -2.80
C GLN A 44 14.09 10.69 -1.43
N GLN A 45 14.29 11.67 -0.58
CA GLN A 45 14.49 11.43 0.85
C GLN A 45 13.12 11.20 1.49
N PHE A 46 12.92 10.02 2.07
CA PHE A 46 11.62 9.58 2.54
C PHE A 46 11.48 9.84 4.04
N SER A 47 10.63 10.79 4.42
CA SER A 47 10.38 11.13 5.82
C SER A 47 8.92 10.91 6.21
N PRO A 48 8.62 10.02 7.16
CA PRO A 48 7.27 9.86 7.70
C PRO A 48 6.81 11.08 8.49
N PHE A 49 7.70 12.02 8.84
CA PHE A 49 7.31 13.29 9.46
C PHE A 49 6.74 14.27 8.44
N GLU A 50 7.22 14.23 7.20
CA GLU A 50 6.68 15.02 6.09
C GLU A 50 5.40 14.38 5.52
N LEU A 51 5.31 13.05 5.59
CA LEU A 51 4.17 12.24 5.19
C LEU A 51 3.44 11.71 6.44
N ALA A 52 2.97 12.64 7.28
CA ALA A 52 2.46 12.33 8.62
C ALA A 52 1.33 11.28 8.64
N PHE A 53 0.54 11.17 7.57
CA PHE A 53 -0.52 10.18 7.47
C PHE A 53 0.02 8.73 7.54
N LEU A 54 1.26 8.46 7.10
CA LEU A 54 1.88 7.13 7.18
C LEU A 54 2.02 6.62 8.61
N GLN A 55 2.04 7.51 9.60
CA GLN A 55 2.06 7.12 11.01
C GLN A 55 0.79 6.35 11.43
N GLY A 56 -0.25 6.43 10.61
CA GLY A 56 -1.51 5.70 10.81
C GLY A 56 -1.47 4.23 10.38
N HIS A 57 -0.43 3.78 9.67
CA HIS A 57 -0.30 2.38 9.29
C HIS A 57 0.60 1.62 10.26
N ARG A 58 -0.03 0.85 11.16
CA ARG A 58 0.67 0.07 12.19
C ARG A 58 0.20 -1.38 12.18
N VAL A 59 1.15 -2.29 12.03
CA VAL A 59 0.93 -3.71 12.20
C VAL A 59 1.37 -4.06 13.62
N GLY A 60 0.41 -4.51 14.45
CA GLY A 60 0.63 -4.49 15.87
C GLY A 60 0.86 -3.05 16.37
N LYS A 61 2.04 -2.79 16.93
CA LYS A 61 2.45 -1.44 17.38
C LYS A 61 3.51 -0.80 16.48
N VAL A 62 4.01 -1.55 15.50
CA VAL A 62 5.15 -1.15 14.67
C VAL A 62 4.66 -0.41 13.43
N MET A 63 5.22 0.77 13.19
CA MET A 63 4.93 1.59 12.02
C MET A 63 5.76 1.10 10.83
N LEU A 64 5.08 0.73 9.74
CA LEU A 64 5.74 0.26 8.53
C LEU A 64 5.07 0.81 7.27
N LEU A 65 5.83 0.89 6.18
CA LEU A 65 5.31 1.33 4.89
C LEU A 65 4.42 0.24 4.29
N PRO A 66 3.14 0.51 3.99
CA PRO A 66 2.26 -0.47 3.38
C PRO A 66 2.68 -0.80 1.95
N GLY A 67 2.42 -2.03 1.51
CA GLY A 67 2.70 -2.49 0.14
C GLY A 67 2.02 -1.63 -0.94
N THR A 68 0.86 -1.07 -0.62
CA THR A 68 0.11 -0.16 -1.50
C THR A 68 0.84 1.15 -1.80
N CYS A 69 1.77 1.58 -0.94
CA CYS A 69 2.65 2.72 -1.26
C CYS A 69 3.61 2.40 -2.39
N TYR A 70 4.15 1.19 -2.46
CA TYR A 70 5.00 0.77 -3.58
C TYR A 70 4.21 0.67 -4.90
N ILE A 71 2.94 0.23 -4.83
CA ILE A 71 2.03 0.24 -5.98
C ILE A 71 1.76 1.68 -6.43
N GLU A 72 1.57 2.62 -5.50
CA GLU A 72 1.37 4.04 -5.82
C GLU A 72 2.62 4.67 -6.43
N MET A 73 3.82 4.34 -5.94
CA MET A 73 5.08 4.77 -6.56
C MET A 73 5.18 4.27 -8.00
N ALA A 74 4.87 3.00 -8.25
CA ALA A 74 4.87 2.41 -9.59
C ALA A 74 3.84 3.10 -10.50
N ARG A 75 2.62 3.35 -10.00
CA ARG A 75 1.57 4.05 -10.73
C ARG A 75 1.99 5.48 -11.12
N ALA A 76 2.61 6.19 -10.18
CA ALA A 76 3.12 7.54 -10.43
C ALA A 76 4.21 7.54 -11.51
N ALA A 77 5.15 6.58 -11.49
CA ALA A 77 6.19 6.43 -12.49
C ALA A 77 5.62 6.12 -13.88
N VAL A 78 4.68 5.17 -13.97
CA VAL A 78 3.99 4.84 -15.24
C VAL A 78 3.24 6.04 -15.78
N ARG A 79 2.49 6.76 -14.94
CA ARG A 79 1.77 7.97 -15.34
C ARG A 79 2.71 9.06 -15.90
N GLN A 80 3.86 9.24 -15.27
CA GLN A 80 4.83 10.25 -15.71
C GLN A 80 5.52 9.86 -17.03
N GLN A 81 5.76 8.57 -17.29
CA GLN A 81 6.43 8.11 -18.49
C GLN A 81 5.49 7.82 -19.67
N HIS A 82 4.30 7.32 -19.40
CA HIS A 82 3.38 6.79 -20.40
C HIS A 82 2.01 7.49 -20.42
N GLY A 83 1.78 8.47 -19.52
CA GLY A 83 0.50 9.16 -19.39
C GLY A 83 -0.56 8.27 -18.71
N SER A 84 -1.84 8.57 -18.99
CA SER A 84 -2.98 7.87 -18.38
C SER A 84 -3.36 6.62 -19.17
N VAL A 85 -2.47 5.63 -19.20
CA VAL A 85 -2.74 4.31 -19.83
C VAL A 85 -3.03 3.26 -18.76
N GLY A 86 -3.91 2.32 -19.06
CA GLY A 86 -4.09 1.13 -18.23
C GLY A 86 -2.83 0.26 -18.27
N PHE A 87 -2.51 -0.41 -17.17
CA PHE A 87 -1.36 -1.29 -17.09
C PHE A 87 -1.56 -2.40 -16.07
N VAL A 88 -0.70 -3.40 -16.14
CA VAL A 88 -0.62 -4.49 -15.19
C VAL A 88 0.77 -4.51 -14.58
N LEU A 89 0.82 -4.62 -13.25
CA LEU A 89 2.03 -4.98 -12.53
C LEU A 89 2.02 -6.49 -12.36
N ALA A 90 2.96 -7.17 -13.00
CA ALA A 90 3.05 -8.62 -13.00
C ALA A 90 4.11 -9.12 -12.01
N ASN A 91 3.87 -10.25 -11.38
CA ASN A 91 4.83 -10.88 -10.46
C ASN A 91 5.35 -9.91 -9.41
N VAL A 92 4.43 -9.24 -8.72
CA VAL A 92 4.78 -8.30 -7.65
C VAL A 92 5.29 -9.08 -6.45
N HIS A 93 6.51 -8.80 -6.02
CA HIS A 93 7.12 -9.36 -4.83
C HIS A 93 7.51 -8.26 -3.87
N PHE A 94 7.03 -8.36 -2.63
CA PHE A 94 7.46 -7.51 -1.52
C PHE A 94 8.53 -8.26 -0.73
N GLN A 95 9.78 -7.78 -0.79
CA GLN A 95 10.95 -8.52 -0.29
C GLN A 95 11.34 -8.09 1.12
N THR A 96 11.54 -6.79 1.32
CA THR A 96 11.98 -6.26 2.61
C THR A 96 10.99 -5.20 3.09
N ILE A 97 10.59 -5.30 4.35
CA ILE A 97 9.69 -4.32 4.96
C ILE A 97 10.48 -3.06 5.30
N MET A 98 9.93 -1.90 4.97
CA MET A 98 10.46 -0.62 5.42
C MET A 98 9.80 -0.25 6.75
N PHE A 99 10.56 -0.30 7.83
CA PHE A 99 10.14 0.12 9.15
C PHE A 99 10.27 1.65 9.28
N LEU A 100 9.17 2.33 9.53
CA LEU A 100 9.15 3.78 9.64
C LEU A 100 9.53 4.28 11.03
N ASP A 101 9.40 3.46 12.06
CA ASP A 101 9.88 3.76 13.41
C ASP A 101 11.40 3.97 13.44
N GLU A 102 12.14 3.31 12.58
CA GLU A 102 13.60 3.41 12.50
C GLU A 102 14.07 4.76 11.96
N VAL A 103 13.26 5.44 11.16
CA VAL A 103 13.60 6.74 10.56
C VAL A 103 13.85 7.81 11.62
N SER A 104 13.18 7.72 12.76
CA SER A 104 13.33 8.70 13.87
C SER A 104 14.74 8.72 14.45
N TRP A 105 15.50 7.64 14.37
CA TRP A 105 16.84 7.53 14.96
C TRP A 105 17.95 7.14 13.97
N ARG A 106 17.60 6.61 12.81
CA ARG A 106 18.54 6.29 11.73
C ARG A 106 18.65 7.38 10.67
N GLY A 107 17.70 8.30 10.63
CA GLY A 107 17.57 9.31 9.58
C GLY A 107 16.66 8.84 8.44
N ALA A 108 16.21 9.80 7.63
CA ALA A 108 15.33 9.52 6.50
C ALA A 108 16.10 8.81 5.38
N PRO A 109 15.68 7.61 4.95
CA PRO A 109 16.33 6.89 3.87
C PRO A 109 16.13 7.61 2.53
N ILE A 110 17.07 7.41 1.62
CA ILE A 110 16.86 7.70 0.20
C ILE A 110 16.09 6.52 -0.38
N VAL A 111 14.89 6.79 -0.89
CA VAL A 111 14.08 5.81 -1.61
C VAL A 111 14.27 6.03 -3.09
N ARG A 112 14.52 4.95 -3.82
CA ARG A 112 14.73 4.92 -5.25
C ARG A 112 13.71 4.03 -5.92
N LEU A 113 13.06 4.55 -6.96
CA LEU A 113 12.33 3.75 -7.93
C LEU A 113 13.09 3.75 -9.25
N ARG A 114 13.36 2.58 -9.77
CA ARG A 114 13.95 2.37 -11.10
C ARG A 114 12.95 1.67 -12.00
N LEU A 115 12.70 2.26 -13.17
CA LEU A 115 11.95 1.66 -14.26
C LEU A 115 12.91 1.33 -15.39
N ASP A 116 13.13 0.05 -15.64
CA ASP A 116 13.90 -0.45 -16.78
C ASP A 116 12.97 -0.56 -17.98
N THR A 117 13.28 0.19 -19.04
CA THR A 117 12.43 0.28 -20.24
C THR A 117 12.58 -0.96 -21.12
N ASP A 118 13.78 -1.55 -21.18
CA ASP A 118 14.09 -2.71 -22.03
C ASP A 118 13.41 -3.99 -21.52
N GLY A 119 13.36 -4.16 -20.19
CA GLY A 119 12.76 -5.33 -19.55
C GLY A 119 11.40 -5.08 -18.95
N ALA A 120 10.86 -3.85 -19.10
CA ALA A 120 9.61 -3.43 -18.48
C ALA A 120 9.50 -3.87 -17.00
N GLN A 121 10.56 -3.57 -16.22
CA GLN A 121 10.69 -3.94 -14.81
C GLN A 121 10.71 -2.70 -13.92
N ILE A 122 10.09 -2.79 -12.77
CA ILE A 122 10.15 -1.77 -11.73
C ILE A 122 10.79 -2.38 -10.48
N THR A 123 11.78 -1.67 -9.94
CA THR A 123 12.43 -2.04 -8.68
C THR A 123 12.39 -0.84 -7.73
N ILE A 124 12.00 -1.09 -6.49
CA ILE A 124 11.97 -0.08 -5.43
C ILE A 124 12.96 -0.49 -4.34
N THR A 125 13.89 0.41 -4.07
CA THR A 125 14.98 0.19 -3.11
C THR A 125 15.08 1.38 -2.16
N SER A 126 15.70 1.17 -1.01
CA SER A 126 16.11 2.28 -0.15
C SER A 126 17.50 2.06 0.42
N ARG A 127 18.12 3.14 0.85
CA ARG A 127 19.36 3.09 1.65
C ARG A 127 19.42 4.25 2.62
N LEU A 128 20.09 4.06 3.72
CA LEU A 128 20.62 5.15 4.55
C LEU A 128 21.84 5.77 3.86
N GLU A 129 22.24 6.97 4.26
CA GLU A 129 23.26 7.79 3.58
C GLU A 129 24.52 6.99 3.16
N ASP A 130 25.05 6.13 4.05
CA ASP A 130 26.25 5.31 3.82
C ASP A 130 25.98 3.80 3.78
N GLY A 131 24.71 3.41 3.62
CA GLY A 131 24.28 2.01 3.64
C GLY A 131 24.24 1.33 2.26
N ALA A 132 24.13 0.00 2.30
CA ALA A 132 23.78 -0.77 1.12
C ALA A 132 22.32 -0.51 0.72
N TRP A 133 21.98 -0.79 -0.54
CA TRP A 133 20.61 -0.73 -1.02
C TRP A 133 19.83 -1.97 -0.59
N ASP A 134 18.73 -1.76 0.13
CA ASP A 134 17.74 -2.80 0.44
C ASP A 134 16.65 -2.78 -0.61
N THR A 135 16.27 -3.95 -1.14
CA THR A 135 15.18 -4.07 -2.10
C THR A 135 13.87 -4.31 -1.37
N HIS A 136 12.88 -3.44 -1.58
CA HIS A 136 11.56 -3.53 -0.97
C HIS A 136 10.54 -4.18 -1.87
N ALA A 137 10.53 -3.83 -3.16
CA ALA A 137 9.59 -4.38 -4.11
C ALA A 137 10.22 -4.53 -5.49
N HIS A 138 9.79 -5.57 -6.20
CA HIS A 138 10.14 -5.85 -7.58
C HIS A 138 8.89 -6.31 -8.33
N MET A 139 8.68 -5.81 -9.55
CA MET A 139 7.49 -6.11 -10.35
C MET A 139 7.75 -5.90 -11.84
N GLY A 140 7.12 -6.72 -12.67
CA GLY A 140 7.05 -6.50 -14.12
C GLY A 140 6.00 -5.44 -14.47
N LEU A 141 6.16 -4.76 -15.59
CA LEU A 141 5.22 -3.79 -16.12
C LEU A 141 4.72 -4.21 -17.51
N GLU A 142 3.42 -4.30 -17.68
CA GLU A 142 2.77 -4.53 -18.98
C GLU A 142 1.80 -3.38 -19.26
N LEU A 143 2.08 -2.56 -20.26
CA LEU A 143 1.16 -1.52 -20.70
C LEU A 143 -0.01 -2.16 -21.47
N ARG A 144 -1.23 -1.82 -21.10
CA ARG A 144 -2.46 -2.31 -21.73
C ARG A 144 -3.39 -1.16 -22.06
N PRO A 145 -3.27 -0.57 -23.26
CA PRO A 145 -4.24 0.41 -23.72
C PRO A 145 -5.60 -0.28 -23.93
N GLY A 146 -6.59 0.15 -23.17
CA GLY A 146 -7.94 -0.43 -23.20
C GLY A 146 -8.11 -1.53 -22.15
N GLY A 147 -8.76 -1.17 -21.02
CA GLY A 147 -8.96 -2.07 -19.90
C GLY A 147 -9.78 -3.30 -20.27
N ALA A 148 -9.40 -4.46 -19.72
CA ALA A 148 -10.27 -5.62 -19.71
C ALA A 148 -11.57 -5.28 -18.99
N ALA A 149 -12.71 -5.66 -19.55
CA ALA A 149 -14.00 -5.53 -18.89
C ALA A 149 -13.95 -6.35 -17.59
N ALA A 150 -13.92 -5.67 -16.46
CA ALA A 150 -14.00 -6.34 -15.17
C ALA A 150 -15.44 -6.80 -14.94
N ALA A 151 -15.58 -7.90 -14.20
CA ALA A 151 -16.89 -8.36 -13.75
C ALA A 151 -17.57 -7.25 -12.95
N ARG A 152 -18.89 -7.10 -13.16
CA ARG A 152 -19.70 -6.14 -12.40
C ARG A 152 -19.93 -6.72 -11.01
N LEU A 153 -19.75 -5.90 -9.97
CA LEU A 153 -20.10 -6.24 -8.60
C LEU A 153 -21.62 -6.00 -8.38
N ASP A 154 -22.27 -6.94 -7.72
CA ASP A 154 -23.54 -6.71 -7.06
C ASP A 154 -23.36 -6.90 -5.55
N PRO A 155 -23.28 -5.79 -4.77
CA PRO A 155 -23.07 -5.88 -3.34
C PRO A 155 -24.16 -6.66 -2.61
N ALA A 156 -25.42 -6.58 -3.04
CA ALA A 156 -26.52 -7.27 -2.39
C ALA A 156 -26.42 -8.80 -2.54
N GLU A 157 -26.01 -9.25 -3.71
CA GLU A 157 -25.76 -10.68 -3.92
C GLU A 157 -24.60 -11.20 -3.07
N VAL A 158 -23.52 -10.42 -2.95
CA VAL A 158 -22.37 -10.81 -2.11
C VAL A 158 -22.77 -10.80 -0.63
N GLN A 159 -23.48 -9.77 -0.16
CA GLN A 159 -23.98 -9.69 1.22
C GLN A 159 -24.86 -10.89 1.58
N ALA A 160 -25.70 -11.36 0.64
CA ALA A 160 -26.53 -12.54 0.86
C ALA A 160 -25.70 -13.83 1.08
N ARG A 161 -24.51 -13.92 0.48
CA ARG A 161 -23.57 -15.04 0.67
C ARG A 161 -22.65 -14.86 1.88
N CYS A 162 -22.47 -13.61 2.35
CA CYS A 162 -21.62 -13.23 3.46
C CYS A 162 -22.48 -12.73 4.63
N PRO A 163 -23.09 -13.63 5.44
CA PRO A 163 -24.11 -13.25 6.41
C PRO A 163 -23.57 -12.52 7.65
N GLU A 164 -22.28 -12.61 7.93
CA GLU A 164 -21.65 -11.91 9.04
C GLU A 164 -21.34 -10.49 8.63
N HIS A 165 -21.89 -9.53 9.35
CA HIS A 165 -21.67 -8.10 9.13
C HIS A 165 -20.95 -7.48 10.33
N VAL A 166 -19.97 -6.62 10.04
CA VAL A 166 -19.24 -5.89 11.07
C VAL A 166 -19.13 -4.40 10.68
N ALA A 167 -19.41 -3.54 11.63
CA ALA A 167 -19.11 -2.12 11.49
C ALA A 167 -17.60 -1.88 11.59
N GLY A 168 -17.09 -0.88 10.89
CA GLY A 168 -15.65 -0.59 10.83
C GLY A 168 -15.01 -0.39 12.21
N ASP A 169 -15.68 0.30 13.12
CA ASP A 169 -15.15 0.50 14.49
C ASP A 169 -14.96 -0.81 15.24
N VAL A 170 -15.91 -1.74 15.11
CA VAL A 170 -15.83 -3.08 15.70
C VAL A 170 -14.72 -3.88 15.04
N PHE A 171 -14.64 -3.81 13.71
CA PHE A 171 -13.58 -4.46 12.94
C PHE A 171 -12.19 -4.01 13.44
N TYR A 172 -11.92 -2.71 13.48
CA TYR A 172 -10.64 -2.16 13.93
C TYR A 172 -10.35 -2.42 15.41
N GLY A 173 -11.37 -2.55 16.24
CA GLY A 173 -11.23 -2.95 17.64
C GLY A 173 -10.85 -4.42 17.83
N SER A 174 -11.13 -5.27 16.84
CA SER A 174 -10.86 -6.72 16.89
C SER A 174 -9.54 -7.10 16.22
N THR A 175 -9.02 -6.29 15.30
CA THR A 175 -7.73 -6.56 14.64
C THR A 175 -6.57 -6.37 15.60
N GLY A 176 -5.52 -7.15 15.47
CA GLY A 176 -4.27 -6.92 16.20
C GLY A 176 -3.46 -5.71 15.70
N ASN A 177 -3.97 -4.98 14.70
CA ASN A 177 -3.31 -3.86 14.05
C ASN A 177 -3.87 -2.53 14.57
N ASP A 178 -3.00 -1.53 14.72
CA ASP A 178 -3.36 -0.18 15.19
C ASP A 178 -3.44 0.79 13.99
N TYR A 179 -4.50 0.62 13.17
CA TYR A 179 -4.78 1.54 12.06
C TYR A 179 -5.37 2.85 12.56
N ARG A 180 -4.88 3.98 12.02
CA ARG A 180 -5.32 5.33 12.41
C ARG A 180 -5.49 6.22 11.18
N GLY A 181 -6.24 7.32 11.34
CA GLY A 181 -6.44 8.31 10.29
C GLY A 181 -6.93 7.70 8.99
N GLU A 182 -6.26 8.03 7.89
CA GLU A 182 -6.62 7.60 6.54
C GLU A 182 -6.60 6.09 6.33
N PHE A 183 -5.83 5.35 7.12
CA PHE A 183 -5.79 3.88 7.05
C PHE A 183 -6.95 3.22 7.79
N ARG A 184 -7.74 3.97 8.54
CA ARG A 184 -8.94 3.48 9.23
C ARG A 184 -10.21 3.82 8.46
N ALA A 185 -10.27 3.44 7.19
CA ALA A 185 -11.33 3.85 6.27
C ALA A 185 -12.37 2.77 5.96
N LEU A 186 -12.22 1.52 6.43
CA LEU A 186 -13.28 0.52 6.31
C LEU A 186 -14.48 0.97 7.14
N ALA A 187 -15.61 1.22 6.49
CA ALA A 187 -16.88 1.58 7.13
C ALA A 187 -17.67 0.35 7.55
N GLU A 188 -17.76 -0.62 6.66
CA GLU A 188 -18.50 -1.87 6.87
C GLU A 188 -17.81 -3.04 6.18
N GLY A 189 -17.90 -4.22 6.78
CA GLY A 189 -17.41 -5.48 6.22
C GLY A 189 -18.45 -6.60 6.32
N TRP A 190 -18.44 -7.48 5.33
CA TRP A 190 -19.28 -8.69 5.30
C TRP A 190 -18.40 -9.90 4.98
N GLY A 191 -18.69 -11.02 5.62
CA GLY A 191 -17.96 -12.28 5.45
C GLY A 191 -18.69 -13.46 6.05
N GLY A 192 -17.99 -14.54 6.39
CA GLY A 192 -18.50 -15.64 7.21
C GLY A 192 -19.31 -16.71 6.49
N GLY A 193 -19.51 -16.64 5.19
CA GLY A 193 -20.27 -17.63 4.42
C GLY A 193 -19.57 -18.97 4.15
N GLY A 194 -18.38 -19.20 4.71
CA GLY A 194 -17.58 -20.42 4.45
C GLY A 194 -16.99 -20.51 3.04
N ALA A 195 -17.30 -19.55 2.16
CA ALA A 195 -16.92 -19.55 0.75
C ALA A 195 -15.59 -18.87 0.46
N GLY A 196 -14.83 -18.42 1.49
CA GLY A 196 -13.62 -17.63 1.26
C GLY A 196 -13.92 -16.31 0.53
N GLU A 197 -15.05 -15.71 0.81
CA GLU A 197 -15.53 -14.48 0.18
C GLU A 197 -15.74 -13.40 1.24
N THR A 198 -15.31 -12.18 0.95
CA THR A 198 -15.59 -11.00 1.79
C THR A 198 -15.90 -9.78 0.95
N LEU A 199 -16.71 -8.90 1.50
CA LEU A 199 -17.03 -7.60 0.91
C LEU A 199 -16.68 -6.51 1.91
N GLY A 200 -16.16 -5.39 1.44
CA GLY A 200 -15.90 -4.21 2.24
C GLY A 200 -16.41 -2.96 1.58
N ARG A 201 -16.96 -2.06 2.38
CA ARG A 201 -17.28 -0.69 1.99
C ARG A 201 -16.31 0.25 2.71
N VAL A 202 -15.52 0.95 1.94
CA VAL A 202 -14.50 1.89 2.41
C VAL A 202 -15.02 3.30 2.22
N GLU A 203 -15.08 4.09 3.28
CA GLU A 203 -15.49 5.49 3.26
C GLU A 203 -14.38 6.38 3.79
N TYR A 204 -14.20 7.50 3.11
CA TYR A 204 -13.23 8.49 3.54
C TYR A 204 -13.93 9.67 4.22
N ALA A 205 -13.85 9.72 5.55
CA ALA A 205 -14.52 10.73 6.35
C ALA A 205 -13.85 12.12 6.30
N HIS A 206 -12.56 12.20 5.95
CA HIS A 206 -11.79 13.44 6.04
C HIS A 206 -11.27 13.88 4.67
N ALA A 207 -11.91 14.90 4.11
CA ALA A 207 -11.58 15.45 2.78
C ALA A 207 -10.32 16.37 2.76
N GLU A 208 -9.61 16.52 3.87
CA GLU A 208 -8.68 17.64 4.07
C GLU A 208 -7.19 17.37 3.80
N THR A 209 -6.79 16.15 3.45
CA THR A 209 -5.39 15.93 3.09
C THR A 209 -5.08 16.54 1.73
N ALA A 210 -4.11 17.44 1.71
CA ALA A 210 -3.79 18.31 0.58
C ALA A 210 -3.30 17.59 -0.71
N HIS A 211 -3.03 16.27 -0.65
CA HIS A 211 -2.44 15.53 -1.76
C HIS A 211 -3.27 14.30 -2.13
N VAL A 212 -3.97 14.43 -3.24
CA VAL A 212 -4.79 13.41 -3.90
C VAL A 212 -4.06 12.06 -4.02
N HIS A 213 -2.78 12.07 -4.36
CA HIS A 213 -1.98 10.85 -4.53
C HIS A 213 -1.65 10.13 -3.22
N LEU A 214 -1.62 10.83 -2.10
CA LEU A 214 -1.38 10.22 -0.80
C LEU A 214 -2.58 9.39 -0.32
N ARG A 215 -3.77 9.83 -0.66
CA ARG A 215 -5.01 9.11 -0.32
C ARG A 215 -5.11 7.77 -1.01
N SER A 216 -4.62 7.67 -2.25
CA SER A 216 -4.73 6.43 -3.03
C SER A 216 -4.10 5.25 -2.32
N CYS A 217 -2.92 5.39 -1.71
CA CYS A 217 -2.27 4.27 -1.04
C CYS A 217 -3.01 3.85 0.24
N ALA A 218 -3.51 4.80 1.05
CA ALA A 218 -4.28 4.48 2.25
C ALA A 218 -5.63 3.83 1.91
N TRP A 219 -6.28 4.27 0.85
CA TRP A 219 -7.53 3.68 0.38
C TRP A 219 -7.35 2.28 -0.19
N LEU A 220 -6.34 2.10 -1.03
CA LEU A 220 -6.00 0.79 -1.56
C LEU A 220 -5.61 -0.18 -0.44
N ASP A 221 -4.97 0.32 0.62
CA ASP A 221 -4.67 -0.45 1.81
C ASP A 221 -5.96 -0.83 2.55
N ALA A 222 -6.84 0.15 2.85
CA ALA A 222 -8.13 -0.11 3.50
C ALA A 222 -9.01 -1.09 2.70
N CYS A 223 -8.92 -1.08 1.38
CA CYS A 223 -9.58 -2.07 0.52
C CYS A 223 -9.04 -3.50 0.69
N THR A 224 -7.85 -3.68 1.28
CA THR A 224 -7.33 -5.01 1.64
C THR A 224 -7.84 -5.49 3.00
N HIS A 225 -8.36 -4.62 3.85
CA HIS A 225 -8.76 -4.96 5.21
C HIS A 225 -9.84 -6.05 5.31
N PRO A 226 -10.84 -6.14 4.42
CA PRO A 226 -11.77 -7.27 4.44
C PRO A 226 -11.08 -8.63 4.32
N ALA A 227 -9.91 -8.70 3.67
CA ALA A 227 -9.10 -9.92 3.62
C ALA A 227 -8.63 -10.38 5.01
N ILE A 228 -8.46 -9.43 5.95
CA ILE A 228 -8.09 -9.73 7.35
C ILE A 228 -9.13 -10.62 8.00
N TRP A 229 -10.42 -10.41 7.68
CA TRP A 229 -11.52 -11.22 8.21
C TRP A 229 -11.32 -12.70 7.94
N TRP A 230 -10.89 -13.03 6.74
CA TRP A 230 -10.64 -14.41 6.35
C TRP A 230 -9.37 -14.99 7.01
N VAL A 231 -8.34 -14.16 7.21
CA VAL A 231 -7.05 -14.56 7.81
C VAL A 231 -7.13 -14.55 9.33
N GLU A 232 -8.04 -13.77 9.93
CA GLU A 232 -8.12 -13.49 11.36
C GLU A 232 -8.45 -14.73 12.23
N HIS A 233 -9.02 -15.78 11.66
CA HIS A 233 -9.14 -17.07 12.37
C HIS A 233 -7.79 -17.58 12.91
N LYS A 234 -6.67 -16.98 12.48
CA LYS A 234 -5.33 -17.33 12.94
C LYS A 234 -4.70 -16.29 13.88
N ARG A 235 -5.32 -15.14 14.12
CA ARG A 235 -4.84 -14.03 14.99
C ARG A 235 -3.35 -13.71 14.83
N ARG A 236 -2.80 -13.81 13.62
CA ARG A 236 -1.40 -13.56 13.35
C ARG A 236 -1.29 -12.34 12.44
N PRO A 237 -0.49 -11.33 12.83
CA PRO A 237 -0.19 -10.22 11.95
C PRO A 237 0.40 -10.73 10.64
N PHE A 238 -0.07 -10.20 9.53
CA PHE A 238 0.36 -10.61 8.20
C PHE A 238 0.69 -9.40 7.33
N TYR A 239 1.33 -9.66 6.22
CA TYR A 239 1.66 -8.68 5.19
C TYR A 239 1.43 -9.28 3.81
N ALA A 240 1.24 -8.44 2.79
CA ALA A 240 1.26 -8.89 1.41
C ALA A 240 2.68 -9.31 1.04
N ALA A 241 2.88 -10.59 0.70
CA ALA A 241 4.20 -11.12 0.32
C ALA A 241 4.39 -11.08 -1.21
N ALA A 242 3.37 -11.44 -1.96
CA ALA A 242 3.41 -11.45 -3.41
C ALA A 242 2.03 -11.28 -4.02
N VAL A 243 1.99 -10.80 -5.26
CA VAL A 243 0.79 -10.73 -6.09
C VAL A 243 1.17 -11.19 -7.49
N ARG A 244 0.38 -12.10 -8.06
CA ARG A 244 0.62 -12.59 -9.43
C ARG A 244 0.43 -11.48 -10.45
N SER A 245 -0.70 -10.75 -10.37
CA SER A 245 -0.96 -9.61 -11.23
C SER A 245 -1.82 -8.56 -10.52
N TYR A 246 -1.47 -7.31 -10.71
CA TYR A 246 -2.20 -6.15 -10.23
C TYR A 246 -2.61 -5.30 -11.44
N HIS A 247 -3.87 -5.39 -11.82
CA HIS A 247 -4.45 -4.66 -12.94
C HIS A 247 -4.92 -3.29 -12.46
N ILE A 248 -4.34 -2.22 -12.98
CA ILE A 248 -4.78 -0.85 -12.72
C ILE A 248 -5.67 -0.42 -13.88
N LEU A 249 -6.97 -0.33 -13.63
CA LEU A 249 -8.00 -0.04 -14.61
C LEU A 249 -8.33 1.46 -14.66
N ALA A 250 -8.21 2.13 -13.51
CA ALA A 250 -8.37 3.58 -13.39
C ALA A 250 -7.14 4.21 -12.77
N MET A 251 -6.65 5.30 -13.37
CA MET A 251 -5.44 5.99 -12.89
C MET A 251 -5.71 6.91 -11.70
N ASP A 252 -6.93 7.31 -11.49
CA ASP A 252 -7.30 8.19 -10.37
C ASP A 252 -8.43 7.58 -9.55
N VAL A 253 -8.09 7.08 -8.38
CA VAL A 253 -9.06 6.57 -7.39
C VAL A 253 -9.40 7.61 -6.34
N SER A 254 -8.69 8.73 -6.30
CA SER A 254 -8.75 9.72 -5.23
C SER A 254 -9.98 10.65 -5.30
N ALA A 255 -10.64 10.71 -6.46
CA ALA A 255 -11.88 11.46 -6.63
C ALA A 255 -13.08 10.81 -5.92
N ASN A 256 -12.97 9.54 -5.58
CA ASN A 256 -14.03 8.77 -4.95
C ASN A 256 -14.08 9.04 -3.45
N ARG A 257 -15.26 9.13 -2.87
CA ARG A 257 -15.48 9.18 -1.41
C ARG A 257 -15.84 7.84 -0.82
N GLU A 258 -16.23 6.92 -1.66
CA GLU A 258 -16.62 5.56 -1.32
C GLU A 258 -16.00 4.59 -2.32
N LEU A 259 -15.45 3.51 -1.80
CA LEU A 259 -14.95 2.37 -2.57
C LEU A 259 -15.58 1.08 -2.05
N TRP A 260 -15.74 0.14 -2.95
CA TRP A 260 -16.08 -1.23 -2.62
C TRP A 260 -14.91 -2.15 -2.90
N SER A 261 -14.66 -3.09 -2.00
CA SER A 261 -13.66 -4.15 -2.20
C SER A 261 -14.30 -5.51 -2.04
N HIS A 262 -14.01 -6.40 -2.97
CA HIS A 262 -14.51 -7.76 -2.99
C HIS A 262 -13.34 -8.74 -3.08
N LEU A 263 -13.19 -9.56 -2.05
CA LEU A 263 -12.22 -10.63 -2.01
C LEU A 263 -12.90 -11.95 -2.33
N THR A 264 -12.25 -12.74 -3.15
CA THR A 264 -12.59 -14.16 -3.33
C THR A 264 -11.36 -15.03 -3.14
N VAL A 265 -11.53 -16.20 -2.58
CA VAL A 265 -10.50 -17.22 -2.43
C VAL A 265 -10.91 -18.43 -3.26
N PRO A 266 -10.50 -18.49 -4.55
CA PRO A 266 -10.95 -19.53 -5.47
C PRO A 266 -10.56 -20.94 -5.01
N ASP A 267 -9.39 -21.05 -4.37
CA ASP A 267 -8.90 -22.30 -3.78
C ASP A 267 -8.31 -22.01 -2.38
N PRO A 268 -9.02 -22.36 -1.32
CA PRO A 268 -8.53 -22.17 0.05
C PRO A 268 -7.20 -22.89 0.35
N ALA A 269 -6.89 -23.97 -0.35
CA ALA A 269 -5.64 -24.70 -0.18
C ALA A 269 -4.43 -23.95 -0.76
N SER A 270 -4.65 -23.06 -1.74
CA SER A 270 -3.58 -22.29 -2.35
C SER A 270 -3.01 -21.21 -1.41
N GLY A 271 -3.78 -20.78 -0.42
CA GLY A 271 -3.42 -19.64 0.43
C GLY A 271 -3.36 -18.32 -0.31
N THR A 272 -4.01 -18.24 -1.50
CA THR A 272 -4.08 -17.03 -2.32
C THR A 272 -5.50 -16.55 -2.47
N GLY A 273 -5.68 -15.23 -2.61
CA GLY A 273 -6.96 -14.61 -2.87
C GLY A 273 -6.89 -13.62 -4.03
N ASP A 274 -8.04 -13.37 -4.63
CA ASP A 274 -8.24 -12.35 -5.66
C ASP A 274 -9.07 -11.20 -5.07
N LEU A 275 -8.64 -9.95 -5.30
CA LEU A 275 -9.38 -8.77 -4.85
C LEU A 275 -9.77 -7.92 -6.05
N SER A 276 -10.96 -7.35 -5.99
CA SER A 276 -11.43 -6.38 -6.96
C SER A 276 -11.91 -5.12 -6.26
N TYR A 277 -11.58 -3.97 -6.81
CA TYR A 277 -11.93 -2.66 -6.26
C TYR A 277 -12.85 -1.93 -7.22
N PHE A 278 -13.86 -1.28 -6.67
CA PHE A 278 -14.89 -0.57 -7.41
C PHE A 278 -15.12 0.80 -6.79
N ASP A 279 -15.56 1.75 -7.61
CA ASP A 279 -16.04 3.03 -7.11
C ASP A 279 -17.49 2.94 -6.60
N ALA A 280 -18.03 4.08 -6.13
CA ALA A 280 -19.41 4.16 -5.64
C ALA A 280 -20.47 3.81 -6.70
N SER A 281 -20.15 3.92 -7.99
CA SER A 281 -21.02 3.51 -9.09
C SER A 281 -20.86 2.04 -9.48
N LEU A 282 -20.02 1.31 -8.74
CA LEU A 282 -19.62 -0.07 -8.99
C LEU A 282 -18.84 -0.26 -10.30
N ALA A 283 -18.23 0.81 -10.80
CA ALA A 283 -17.27 0.71 -11.90
C ALA A 283 -15.92 0.18 -11.38
N PRO A 284 -15.29 -0.76 -12.09
CA PRO A 284 -14.05 -1.38 -11.64
C PRO A 284 -12.87 -0.40 -11.71
N LEU A 285 -12.08 -0.34 -10.64
CA LEU A 285 -10.92 0.52 -10.50
C LEU A 285 -9.60 -0.26 -10.59
N ALA A 286 -9.57 -1.43 -9.94
CA ALA A 286 -8.40 -2.30 -9.95
C ALA A 286 -8.81 -3.75 -9.68
N ARG A 287 -7.94 -4.68 -10.11
CA ARG A 287 -8.06 -6.10 -9.82
C ARG A 287 -6.70 -6.68 -9.46
N ILE A 288 -6.67 -7.41 -8.38
CA ILE A 288 -5.50 -8.13 -7.88
C ILE A 288 -5.79 -9.61 -8.01
N GLU A 289 -4.88 -10.35 -8.62
CA GLU A 289 -5.00 -11.80 -8.77
C GLU A 289 -3.83 -12.51 -8.08
N GLY A 290 -4.15 -13.59 -7.38
CA GLY A 290 -3.16 -14.42 -6.71
C GLY A 290 -2.38 -13.68 -5.63
N SER A 291 -3.08 -12.87 -4.82
CA SER A 291 -2.49 -12.23 -3.66
C SER A 291 -2.13 -13.29 -2.62
N LYS A 292 -0.87 -13.31 -2.20
CA LYS A 292 -0.33 -14.22 -1.20
C LYS A 292 0.10 -13.45 0.03
N SER A 293 -0.37 -13.87 1.20
CA SER A 293 0.04 -13.30 2.48
C SER A 293 1.26 -14.02 3.04
N GLY A 294 2.15 -13.24 3.68
CA GLY A 294 3.18 -13.73 4.59
C GLY A 294 2.80 -13.40 6.03
N TYR A 295 3.45 -14.05 6.98
CA TYR A 295 3.20 -13.83 8.39
C TYR A 295 4.47 -13.35 9.07
N PHE A 296 4.33 -12.42 10.01
CA PHE A 296 5.42 -12.04 10.87
C PHE A 296 5.77 -13.19 11.83
N GLU A 297 7.06 -13.41 12.04
CA GLU A 297 7.50 -14.35 13.07
C GLU A 297 7.17 -13.79 14.47
N THR A 298 6.81 -14.68 15.37
CA THR A 298 6.52 -14.32 16.76
C THR A 298 7.78 -13.74 17.41
N GLY A 299 7.76 -12.47 17.73
CA GLY A 299 8.90 -11.74 18.34
C GLY A 299 9.30 -10.47 17.61
N TRP A 300 8.71 -10.17 16.45
CA TRP A 300 8.95 -8.94 15.68
C TRP A 300 7.98 -7.78 16.03
N LEU A 301 6.90 -8.06 16.79
CA LEU A 301 5.82 -7.08 17.08
C LEU A 301 5.71 -6.78 18.57
#